data_2867c91ce5bf38fce6bc680eee660a69
#
_entry.id   2867c91ce5bf38fce6bc680eee660a69
#
_cell.length_a   1.000
_cell.length_b   1.000
_cell.length_c   1.000
_cell.angle_alpha   90.00
_cell.angle_beta   90.00
_cell.angle_gamma   90.00
#
_symmetry.space_group_name_H-M   'P 1'
#
loop_
_entity.id
_entity.type
_entity.pdbx_description
1 polymer ?
#
loop_
_entity_poly.entity_id
_entity_poly.type
_entity_poly.pdbx_seq_one_letter_code
_entity_poly.pdbx_strand_id
1 'polypeptide(L)'
;MELDLEQQSQEFLSICRENIHRDGLEELLSWLQKADFFTAPASTRFHGAYAGGLCQHSIDVYRYALRAAKLYDGELNTESLTIAAMFHDVCKVNFYKVDKRNQKIDGVWTEVPFYSIEERFAFGGHGSKSVYQVQFFMKLNPDEATAINCHMGFSSGGDSVRDVGSAYESCPLAWVIHVADEAATYLLER
;
A
#
# COMPACT_ATOMS: atom_id res chain seq x y z
N MET A 1 9.42 -17.60 11.54
CA MET A 1 9.80 -17.92 10.16
C MET A 1 10.37 -16.62 9.59
N GLU A 2 11.62 -16.65 9.17
CA GLU A 2 12.25 -15.48 8.56
C GLU A 2 11.54 -15.22 7.22
N LEU A 3 11.19 -13.97 6.94
CA LEU A 3 10.48 -13.60 5.71
C LEU A 3 11.44 -13.78 4.53
N ASP A 4 11.07 -14.61 3.57
CA ASP A 4 11.82 -14.75 2.34
C ASP A 4 11.45 -13.61 1.38
N LEU A 5 12.26 -12.55 1.38
CA LEU A 5 12.05 -11.35 0.56
C LEU A 5 12.04 -11.67 -0.94
N GLU A 6 12.80 -12.67 -1.37
CA GLU A 6 12.82 -13.06 -2.78
C GLU A 6 11.52 -13.76 -3.18
N GLN A 7 11.06 -14.71 -2.38
CA GLN A 7 9.79 -15.39 -2.61
C GLN A 7 8.62 -14.40 -2.59
N GLN A 8 8.62 -13.48 -1.64
CA GLN A 8 7.61 -12.43 -1.51
C GLN A 8 7.59 -11.50 -2.73
N SER A 9 8.76 -11.06 -3.19
CA SER A 9 8.84 -10.21 -4.39
C SER A 9 8.36 -10.94 -5.63
N GLN A 10 8.66 -12.23 -5.79
CA GLN A 10 8.18 -13.05 -6.89
C GLN A 10 6.66 -13.21 -6.85
N GLU A 11 6.08 -13.42 -5.67
CA GLU A 11 4.62 -13.49 -5.51
C GLU A 11 3.95 -12.17 -5.94
N PHE A 12 4.46 -11.02 -5.47
CA PHE A 12 3.94 -9.70 -5.86
C PHE A 12 3.97 -9.51 -7.38
N LEU A 13 5.10 -9.79 -8.01
CA LEU A 13 5.30 -9.64 -9.45
C LEU A 13 4.38 -10.60 -10.24
N SER A 14 4.19 -11.84 -9.76
CA SER A 14 3.29 -12.82 -10.39
C SER A 14 1.85 -12.35 -10.33
N ILE A 15 1.36 -11.91 -9.16
CA ILE A 15 0.00 -11.37 -9.01
C ILE A 15 -0.23 -10.21 -10.00
N CYS A 16 0.72 -9.28 -10.09
CA CYS A 16 0.60 -8.14 -10.99
C CYS A 16 0.53 -8.59 -12.46
N ARG A 17 1.45 -9.45 -12.92
CA ARG A 17 1.54 -9.89 -14.31
C ARG A 17 0.39 -10.80 -14.74
N GLU A 18 -0.15 -11.57 -13.82
CA GLU A 18 -1.29 -12.46 -14.09
C GLU A 18 -2.61 -11.71 -14.21
N ASN A 19 -2.76 -10.58 -13.55
CA ASN A 19 -4.05 -9.89 -13.42
C ASN A 19 -4.09 -8.50 -14.07
N ILE A 20 -2.97 -7.92 -14.45
CA ILE A 20 -2.90 -6.57 -15.03
C ILE A 20 -2.35 -6.66 -16.45
N HIS A 21 -3.16 -6.23 -17.43
CA HIS A 21 -2.84 -6.30 -18.87
C HIS A 21 -2.85 -4.89 -19.48
N ARG A 22 -2.02 -4.02 -18.93
CA ARG A 22 -2.05 -2.59 -19.24
C ARG A 22 -0.65 -2.07 -19.56
N ASP A 23 -0.58 -1.19 -20.56
CA ASP A 23 0.66 -0.51 -20.90
C ASP A 23 1.23 0.24 -19.69
N GLY A 24 2.54 0.18 -19.52
CA GLY A 24 3.26 0.80 -18.42
C GLY A 24 3.40 -0.05 -17.15
N LEU A 25 2.80 -1.25 -17.09
CA LEU A 25 2.95 -2.15 -15.95
C LEU A 25 4.44 -2.53 -15.73
N GLU A 26 5.13 -3.00 -16.77
CA GLU A 26 6.52 -3.46 -16.62
C GLU A 26 7.48 -2.32 -16.25
N GLU A 27 7.23 -1.10 -16.72
CA GLU A 27 7.97 0.10 -16.33
C GLU A 27 7.75 0.42 -14.85
N LEU A 28 6.50 0.34 -14.36
CA LEU A 28 6.17 0.51 -12.95
C LEU A 28 6.85 -0.56 -12.09
N LEU A 29 6.74 -1.84 -12.47
CA LEU A 29 7.36 -2.94 -11.74
C LEU A 29 8.90 -2.83 -11.73
N SER A 30 9.49 -2.43 -12.86
CA SER A 30 10.95 -2.18 -12.95
C SER A 30 11.38 -1.02 -12.03
N TRP A 31 10.56 0.01 -11.90
CA TRP A 31 10.83 1.10 -10.97
C TRP A 31 10.77 0.63 -9.52
N LEU A 32 9.74 -0.14 -9.13
CA LEU A 32 9.62 -0.71 -7.78
C LEU A 32 10.81 -1.62 -7.42
N GLN A 33 11.28 -2.43 -8.38
CA GLN A 33 12.45 -3.32 -8.17
C GLN A 33 13.77 -2.56 -8.00
N LYS A 34 13.91 -1.38 -8.63
CA LYS A 34 15.11 -0.54 -8.51
C LYS A 34 15.09 0.35 -7.27
N ALA A 35 13.90 0.63 -6.76
CA ALA A 35 13.67 1.37 -5.54
C ALA A 35 13.67 0.43 -4.32
N ASP A 36 13.21 0.91 -3.17
CA ASP A 36 13.20 0.15 -1.93
C ASP A 36 11.87 -0.58 -1.64
N PHE A 37 10.91 -0.60 -2.57
CA PHE A 37 9.56 -1.15 -2.33
C PHE A 37 9.57 -2.55 -1.70
N PHE A 38 10.44 -3.44 -2.18
CA PHE A 38 10.53 -4.82 -1.71
C PHE A 38 11.33 -4.99 -0.40
N THR A 39 11.94 -3.92 0.10
CA THR A 39 12.70 -3.91 1.34
C THR A 39 12.19 -2.89 2.36
N ALA A 40 11.35 -1.95 1.93
CA ALA A 40 10.77 -0.92 2.79
C ALA A 40 9.79 -1.52 3.82
N PRO A 41 9.67 -0.92 5.01
CA PRO A 41 8.60 -1.24 5.95
C PRO A 41 7.27 -0.63 5.49
N ALA A 42 6.13 -1.19 5.93
CA ALA A 42 4.82 -0.58 5.73
C ALA A 42 4.56 0.60 6.67
N SER A 43 5.18 0.59 7.85
CA SER A 43 5.07 1.67 8.85
C SER A 43 6.34 1.82 9.68
N THR A 44 6.43 2.87 10.51
CA THR A 44 7.59 3.09 11.37
C THR A 44 7.61 2.19 12.62
N ARG A 45 6.45 1.72 13.11
CA ARG A 45 6.34 0.97 14.37
C ARG A 45 5.06 0.16 14.56
N PHE A 46 4.12 0.26 13.62
CA PHE A 46 2.84 -0.45 13.69
C PHE A 46 2.89 -1.70 12.80
N HIS A 47 1.90 -1.89 11.95
CA HIS A 47 1.85 -2.99 11.00
C HIS A 47 3.04 -2.96 10.04
N GLY A 48 3.58 -4.12 9.69
CA GLY A 48 4.64 -4.26 8.69
C GLY A 48 5.91 -3.45 8.97
N ALA A 49 6.26 -3.16 10.23
CA ALA A 49 7.44 -2.37 10.63
C ALA A 49 8.73 -3.22 10.58
N TYR A 50 8.95 -3.92 9.46
CA TYR A 50 10.11 -4.77 9.19
C TYR A 50 10.49 -4.71 7.70
N ALA A 51 11.67 -5.18 7.37
CA ALA A 51 12.13 -5.21 5.98
C ALA A 51 11.20 -6.07 5.11
N GLY A 52 10.70 -5.50 4.00
CA GLY A 52 9.72 -6.15 3.12
C GLY A 52 8.26 -5.98 3.57
N GLY A 53 8.01 -5.29 4.68
CA GLY A 53 6.67 -5.07 5.20
C GLY A 53 5.72 -4.40 4.23
N LEU A 54 6.21 -3.44 3.41
CA LEU A 54 5.40 -2.75 2.41
C LEU A 54 4.89 -3.69 1.32
N CYS A 55 5.76 -4.56 0.81
CA CYS A 55 5.39 -5.57 -0.18
C CYS A 55 4.39 -6.58 0.41
N GLN A 56 4.64 -7.09 1.63
CA GLN A 56 3.73 -8.02 2.31
C GLN A 56 2.36 -7.40 2.53
N HIS A 57 2.32 -6.17 3.01
CA HIS A 57 1.09 -5.44 3.22
C HIS A 57 0.27 -5.33 1.92
N SER A 58 0.89 -4.95 0.80
CA SER A 58 0.20 -4.87 -0.49
C SER A 58 -0.39 -6.21 -0.93
N ILE A 59 0.34 -7.32 -0.74
CA ILE A 59 -0.16 -8.67 -1.04
C ILE A 59 -1.35 -9.02 -0.13
N ASP A 60 -1.28 -8.69 1.15
CA ASP A 60 -2.35 -8.99 2.10
C ASP A 60 -3.59 -8.13 1.86
N VAL A 61 -3.42 -6.85 1.51
CA VAL A 61 -4.52 -6.00 1.05
C VAL A 61 -5.19 -6.59 -0.19
N TYR A 62 -4.43 -7.07 -1.17
CA TYR A 62 -5.00 -7.74 -2.34
C TYR A 62 -5.82 -8.98 -1.97
N ARG A 63 -5.29 -9.83 -1.09
CA ARG A 63 -6.00 -11.04 -0.62
C ARG A 63 -7.30 -10.70 0.12
N TYR A 64 -7.30 -9.64 0.93
CA TYR A 64 -8.50 -9.16 1.61
C TYR A 64 -9.46 -8.45 0.67
N ALA A 65 -8.98 -7.71 -0.32
CA ALA A 65 -9.81 -7.08 -1.33
C ALA A 65 -10.63 -8.12 -2.12
N LEU A 66 -10.02 -9.25 -2.48
CA LEU A 66 -10.74 -10.36 -3.11
C LEU A 66 -11.83 -10.97 -2.21
N ARG A 67 -11.67 -10.91 -0.89
CA ARG A 67 -12.70 -11.36 0.07
C ARG A 67 -13.77 -10.31 0.26
N ALA A 68 -13.38 -9.04 0.45
CA ALA A 68 -14.29 -7.93 0.65
C ALA A 68 -15.17 -7.66 -0.59
N ALA A 69 -14.64 -7.87 -1.79
CA ALA A 69 -15.38 -7.77 -3.05
C ALA A 69 -16.63 -8.68 -3.09
N LYS A 70 -16.60 -9.81 -2.36
CA LYS A 70 -17.75 -10.73 -2.28
C LYS A 70 -18.93 -10.20 -1.45
N LEU A 71 -18.74 -9.10 -0.72
CA LEU A 71 -19.79 -8.41 0.02
C LEU A 71 -20.58 -7.44 -0.87
N TYR A 72 -20.08 -7.17 -2.06
CA TYR A 72 -20.76 -6.33 -3.04
C TYR A 72 -21.56 -7.21 -4.01
N ASP A 73 -22.86 -6.95 -4.14
CA ASP A 73 -23.76 -7.74 -5.00
C ASP A 73 -23.54 -7.48 -6.51
N GLY A 74 -22.77 -6.45 -6.88
CA GLY A 74 -22.37 -6.16 -8.25
C GLY A 74 -21.07 -6.83 -8.64
N GLU A 75 -20.58 -6.52 -9.85
CA GLU A 75 -19.30 -6.98 -10.34
C GLU A 75 -18.24 -5.89 -10.21
N LEU A 76 -17.07 -6.26 -9.67
CA LEU A 76 -15.86 -5.43 -9.69
C LEU A 76 -14.91 -5.98 -10.75
N ASN A 77 -14.29 -5.08 -11.50
CA ASN A 77 -13.25 -5.46 -12.45
C ASN A 77 -12.02 -5.95 -11.68
N THR A 78 -11.61 -7.20 -11.92
CA THR A 78 -10.49 -7.83 -11.21
C THR A 78 -9.17 -7.13 -11.46
N GLU A 79 -8.93 -6.63 -12.67
CA GLU A 79 -7.73 -5.85 -12.99
C GLU A 79 -7.68 -4.57 -12.16
N SER A 80 -8.78 -3.81 -12.12
CA SER A 80 -8.89 -2.57 -11.33
C SER A 80 -8.74 -2.82 -9.83
N LEU A 81 -9.31 -3.92 -9.32
CA LEU A 81 -9.12 -4.34 -7.93
C LEU A 81 -7.65 -4.65 -7.64
N THR A 82 -7.00 -5.40 -8.54
CA THR A 82 -5.57 -5.73 -8.38
C THR A 82 -4.71 -4.48 -8.40
N ILE A 83 -4.92 -3.58 -9.37
CA ILE A 83 -4.20 -2.31 -9.47
C ILE A 83 -4.34 -1.50 -8.18
N ALA A 84 -5.58 -1.31 -7.72
CA ALA A 84 -5.83 -0.50 -6.53
C ALA A 84 -5.21 -1.14 -5.28
N ALA A 85 -5.35 -2.44 -5.07
CA ALA A 85 -4.80 -3.14 -3.91
C ALA A 85 -3.27 -3.17 -3.90
N MET A 86 -2.65 -3.52 -5.04
CA MET A 86 -1.20 -3.71 -5.12
C MET A 86 -0.42 -2.39 -5.06
N PHE A 87 -1.04 -1.27 -5.48
CA PHE A 87 -0.35 0.01 -5.62
C PHE A 87 -0.90 1.15 -4.76
N HIS A 88 -1.83 0.87 -3.80
CA HIS A 88 -2.42 1.92 -2.94
C HIS A 88 -1.37 2.69 -2.15
N ASP A 89 -0.30 2.05 -1.75
CA ASP A 89 0.72 2.55 -0.84
C ASP A 89 2.11 2.77 -1.48
N VAL A 90 2.20 2.86 -2.82
CA VAL A 90 3.49 3.13 -3.50
C VAL A 90 4.09 4.49 -3.12
N CYS A 91 3.31 5.39 -2.53
CA CYS A 91 3.80 6.62 -1.93
C CYS A 91 4.87 6.42 -0.84
N LYS A 92 4.93 5.22 -0.27
CA LYS A 92 5.91 4.83 0.75
C LYS A 92 7.26 4.37 0.17
N VAL A 93 7.40 4.34 -1.15
CA VAL A 93 8.69 4.08 -1.82
C VAL A 93 9.67 5.21 -1.55
N ASN A 94 10.88 4.87 -1.11
CA ASN A 94 11.93 5.81 -0.69
C ASN A 94 11.46 6.83 0.37
N PHE A 95 10.56 6.42 1.23
CA PHE A 95 9.92 7.27 2.24
C PHE A 95 10.51 7.08 3.64
N TYR A 96 11.11 5.93 3.89
CA TYR A 96 11.69 5.62 5.19
C TYR A 96 13.21 5.63 5.15
N LYS A 97 13.80 5.91 6.32
CA LYS A 97 15.22 5.70 6.59
C LYS A 97 15.39 4.97 7.92
N VAL A 98 16.53 4.32 8.09
CA VAL A 98 16.90 3.69 9.35
C VAL A 98 17.70 4.70 10.18
N ASP A 99 17.14 5.09 11.30
CA ASP A 99 17.78 5.91 12.33
C ASP A 99 18.10 5.03 13.56
N LYS A 100 18.82 5.58 14.52
CA LYS A 100 19.20 4.90 15.77
C LYS A 100 18.70 5.68 16.97
N ARG A 101 18.24 4.95 17.99
CA ARG A 101 17.84 5.52 19.28
C ARG A 101 18.37 4.69 20.44
N ASN A 102 18.61 5.34 21.58
CA ASN A 102 18.92 4.64 22.80
C ASN A 102 17.63 4.08 23.44
N GLN A 103 17.63 2.77 23.73
CA GLN A 103 16.55 2.09 24.44
C GLN A 103 17.12 1.29 25.58
N LYS A 104 16.45 1.28 26.74
CA LYS A 104 16.88 0.49 27.89
C LYS A 104 16.39 -0.95 27.73
N ILE A 105 17.33 -1.86 27.51
CA ILE A 105 17.07 -3.31 27.39
C ILE A 105 17.75 -3.98 28.58
N ASP A 106 16.99 -4.73 29.37
CA ASP A 106 17.48 -5.44 30.59
C ASP A 106 18.31 -4.55 31.53
N GLY A 107 17.91 -3.26 31.64
CA GLY A 107 18.59 -2.29 32.51
C GLY A 107 19.77 -1.57 31.85
N VAL A 108 20.23 -1.98 30.68
CA VAL A 108 21.37 -1.40 29.93
C VAL A 108 20.88 -0.52 28.79
N TRP A 109 21.46 0.67 28.68
CA TRP A 109 21.19 1.55 27.52
C TRP A 109 21.87 0.96 26.29
N THR A 110 21.07 0.60 25.30
CA THR A 110 21.52 -0.04 24.04
C THR A 110 21.03 0.80 22.85
N GLU A 111 21.92 1.06 21.91
CA GLU A 111 21.55 1.69 20.63
C GLU A 111 20.81 0.67 19.77
N VAL A 112 19.58 1.00 19.35
CA VAL A 112 18.75 0.14 18.51
C VAL A 112 18.31 0.88 17.24
N PRO A 113 18.27 0.20 16.09
CA PRO A 113 17.74 0.78 14.87
C PRO A 113 16.22 0.95 14.99
N PHE A 114 15.71 1.96 14.28
CA PHE A 114 14.27 2.14 14.08
C PHE A 114 14.01 2.84 12.75
N TYR A 115 12.82 2.66 12.18
CA TYR A 115 12.41 3.37 10.98
C TYR A 115 11.89 4.76 11.33
N SER A 116 12.34 5.76 10.60
CA SER A 116 11.83 7.14 10.65
C SER A 116 11.42 7.61 9.26
N ILE A 117 10.60 8.65 9.20
CA ILE A 117 10.12 9.21 7.94
C ILE A 117 11.15 10.19 7.39
N GLU A 118 11.46 10.06 6.10
CA GLU A 118 12.20 11.04 5.33
C GLU A 118 11.36 11.48 4.12
N GLU A 119 10.46 12.46 4.34
CA GLU A 119 9.58 12.95 3.28
C GLU A 119 10.38 13.71 2.21
N ARG A 120 10.50 13.09 1.03
CA ARG A 120 11.21 13.67 -0.12
C ARG A 120 10.27 14.23 -1.19
N PHE A 121 8.98 13.96 -1.07
CA PHE A 121 7.96 14.38 -2.02
C PHE A 121 6.66 14.75 -1.29
N ALA A 122 6.60 15.99 -0.81
CA ALA A 122 5.43 16.55 -0.15
C ALA A 122 4.37 16.94 -1.17
N PHE A 123 3.51 15.99 -1.56
CA PHE A 123 2.45 16.17 -2.55
C PHE A 123 1.15 15.53 -2.07
N GLY A 124 0.20 16.32 -1.61
CA GLY A 124 -1.08 15.84 -1.11
C GLY A 124 -0.94 14.86 0.07
N GLY A 125 -1.94 13.99 0.24
CA GLY A 125 -1.90 12.87 1.20
C GLY A 125 -1.31 11.60 0.58
N HIS A 126 -1.28 10.51 1.37
CA HIS A 126 -0.76 9.21 0.92
C HIS A 126 -1.42 8.74 -0.38
N GLY A 127 -2.76 8.76 -0.45
CA GLY A 127 -3.50 8.33 -1.62
C GLY A 127 -3.19 9.15 -2.87
N SER A 128 -3.24 10.49 -2.77
CA SER A 128 -2.94 11.37 -3.91
C SER A 128 -1.53 11.17 -4.45
N LYS A 129 -0.57 10.93 -3.55
CA LYS A 129 0.83 10.66 -3.89
C LYS A 129 0.97 9.32 -4.62
N SER A 130 0.27 8.28 -4.14
CA SER A 130 0.25 6.98 -4.81
C SER A 130 -0.36 7.06 -6.20
N VAL A 131 -1.51 7.74 -6.34
CA VAL A 131 -2.13 8.00 -7.66
C VAL A 131 -1.17 8.69 -8.61
N TYR A 132 -0.50 9.76 -8.15
CA TYR A 132 0.48 10.49 -8.97
C TYR A 132 1.62 9.58 -9.45
N GLN A 133 2.20 8.79 -8.55
CA GLN A 133 3.33 7.91 -8.86
C GLN A 133 2.93 6.79 -9.84
N VAL A 134 1.78 6.15 -9.63
CA VAL A 134 1.29 5.10 -10.54
C VAL A 134 0.99 5.68 -11.91
N GLN A 135 0.31 6.84 -11.98
CA GLN A 135 -0.05 7.48 -13.25
C GLN A 135 1.16 7.94 -14.08
N PHE A 136 2.32 8.07 -13.46
CA PHE A 136 3.56 8.39 -14.18
C PHE A 136 3.99 7.24 -15.12
N PHE A 137 3.61 6.02 -14.79
CA PHE A 137 3.96 4.82 -15.55
C PHE A 137 2.75 4.23 -16.28
N MET A 138 1.66 4.06 -15.57
CA MET A 138 0.46 3.33 -16.01
C MET A 138 -0.78 4.20 -15.80
N LYS A 139 -1.57 4.38 -16.85
CA LYS A 139 -2.78 5.18 -16.79
C LYS A 139 -3.83 4.51 -15.90
N LEU A 140 -4.29 5.21 -14.87
CA LEU A 140 -5.42 4.78 -14.03
C LEU A 140 -6.75 5.26 -14.63
N ASN A 141 -7.80 4.44 -14.47
CA ASN A 141 -9.17 4.89 -14.68
C ASN A 141 -9.70 5.65 -13.44
N PRO A 142 -10.86 6.33 -13.53
CA PRO A 142 -11.39 7.10 -12.40
C PRO A 142 -11.64 6.28 -11.14
N ASP A 143 -12.13 5.04 -11.26
CA ASP A 143 -12.44 4.19 -10.10
C ASP A 143 -11.16 3.74 -9.39
N GLU A 144 -10.12 3.37 -10.14
CA GLU A 144 -8.80 3.02 -9.61
C GLU A 144 -8.16 4.20 -8.88
N ALA A 145 -8.17 5.38 -9.53
CA ALA A 145 -7.64 6.59 -8.92
C ALA A 145 -8.39 6.97 -7.64
N THR A 146 -9.72 6.86 -7.65
CA THR A 146 -10.58 7.11 -6.48
C THR A 146 -10.28 6.13 -5.37
N ALA A 147 -10.19 4.82 -5.67
CA ALA A 147 -9.92 3.79 -4.69
C ALA A 147 -8.53 3.97 -4.04
N ILE A 148 -7.50 4.22 -4.83
CA ILE A 148 -6.15 4.50 -4.31
C ILE A 148 -6.15 5.81 -3.51
N ASN A 149 -6.81 6.87 -4.00
CA ASN A 149 -6.81 8.15 -3.29
C ASN A 149 -7.53 8.09 -1.94
N CYS A 150 -8.59 7.29 -1.82
CA CYS A 150 -9.46 7.24 -0.65
C CYS A 150 -9.18 6.03 0.28
N HIS A 151 -8.13 5.23 0.04
CA HIS A 151 -7.86 4.01 0.80
C HIS A 151 -7.72 4.26 2.31
N MET A 152 -7.13 5.39 2.72
CA MET A 152 -6.99 5.80 4.12
C MET A 152 -8.33 6.13 4.81
N GLY A 153 -9.43 6.17 4.08
CA GLY A 153 -10.75 6.44 4.61
C GLY A 153 -10.82 7.79 5.34
N PHE A 154 -11.64 7.83 6.38
CA PHE A 154 -11.89 9.04 7.18
C PHE A 154 -10.70 9.47 8.05
N SER A 155 -9.65 8.66 8.15
CA SER A 155 -8.43 9.00 8.89
C SER A 155 -7.56 10.05 8.19
N SER A 156 -7.79 10.32 6.91
CA SER A 156 -7.04 11.34 6.15
C SER A 156 -7.30 12.79 6.63
N GLY A 157 -8.38 13.02 7.36
CA GLY A 157 -8.72 14.33 7.97
C GLY A 157 -9.09 15.44 6.99
N GLY A 158 -9.65 16.53 7.51
CA GLY A 158 -9.91 17.77 6.75
C GLY A 158 -11.02 17.65 5.70
N ASP A 159 -10.90 18.38 4.60
CA ASP A 159 -11.89 18.43 3.50
C ASP A 159 -12.07 17.07 2.80
N SER A 160 -11.10 16.18 2.93
CA SER A 160 -11.14 14.82 2.38
C SER A 160 -12.25 13.94 2.97
N VAL A 161 -12.79 14.24 4.15
CA VAL A 161 -13.89 13.46 4.77
C VAL A 161 -15.14 13.44 3.90
N ARG A 162 -15.48 14.58 3.28
CA ARG A 162 -16.64 14.65 2.36
C ARG A 162 -16.37 13.86 1.08
N ASP A 163 -15.16 13.96 0.56
CA ASP A 163 -14.74 13.27 -0.66
C ASP A 163 -14.75 11.74 -0.46
N VAL A 164 -14.31 11.26 0.71
CA VAL A 164 -14.37 9.84 1.07
C VAL A 164 -15.80 9.31 1.10
N GLY A 165 -16.75 10.04 1.72
CA GLY A 165 -18.16 9.66 1.71
C GLY A 165 -18.71 9.53 0.30
N SER A 166 -18.51 10.54 -0.54
CA SER A 166 -18.92 10.53 -1.95
C SER A 166 -18.25 9.42 -2.76
N ALA A 167 -16.97 9.14 -2.47
CA ALA A 167 -16.24 8.06 -3.12
C ALA A 167 -16.88 6.70 -2.80
N TYR A 168 -17.22 6.43 -1.54
CA TYR A 168 -17.85 5.16 -1.14
C TYR A 168 -19.25 4.98 -1.70
N GLU A 169 -20.00 6.07 -1.88
CA GLU A 169 -21.33 6.04 -2.50
C GLU A 169 -21.27 5.75 -4.02
N SER A 170 -20.26 6.27 -4.71
CA SER A 170 -20.17 6.22 -6.18
C SER A 170 -19.21 5.18 -6.72
N CYS A 171 -18.22 4.72 -5.92
CA CYS A 171 -17.16 3.81 -6.31
C CYS A 171 -17.03 2.66 -5.29
N PRO A 172 -17.74 1.53 -5.46
CA PRO A 172 -17.64 0.39 -4.55
C PRO A 172 -16.21 -0.13 -4.36
N LEU A 173 -15.34 0.00 -5.39
CA LEU A 173 -13.94 -0.34 -5.31
C LEU A 173 -13.22 0.44 -4.20
N ALA A 174 -13.54 1.73 -4.02
CA ALA A 174 -12.91 2.56 -2.98
C ALA A 174 -13.21 2.03 -1.58
N TRP A 175 -14.46 1.61 -1.32
CA TRP A 175 -14.83 0.98 -0.06
C TRP A 175 -14.13 -0.36 0.13
N VAL A 176 -14.09 -1.19 -0.91
CA VAL A 176 -13.44 -2.52 -0.86
C VAL A 176 -11.97 -2.40 -0.52
N ILE A 177 -11.24 -1.47 -1.13
CA ILE A 177 -9.80 -1.28 -0.87
C ILE A 177 -9.59 -0.75 0.55
N HIS A 178 -10.38 0.21 1.03
CA HIS A 178 -10.29 0.70 2.40
C HIS A 178 -10.50 -0.42 3.44
N VAL A 179 -11.56 -1.21 3.29
CA VAL A 179 -11.83 -2.32 4.23
C VAL A 179 -10.74 -3.39 4.17
N ALA A 180 -10.17 -3.63 2.99
CA ALA A 180 -9.08 -4.58 2.82
C ALA A 180 -7.78 -4.12 3.50
N ASP A 181 -7.47 -2.83 3.40
CA ASP A 181 -6.32 -2.19 4.06
C ASP A 181 -6.46 -2.25 5.59
N GLU A 182 -7.61 -1.86 6.13
CA GLU A 182 -7.92 -1.98 7.56
C GLU A 182 -7.86 -3.44 8.04
N ALA A 183 -8.37 -4.39 7.25
CA ALA A 183 -8.32 -5.80 7.61
C ALA A 183 -6.90 -6.37 7.59
N ALA A 184 -6.07 -6.02 6.61
CA ALA A 184 -4.67 -6.38 6.58
C ALA A 184 -3.93 -5.83 7.81
N THR A 185 -4.11 -4.54 8.08
CA THR A 185 -3.47 -3.83 9.19
C THR A 185 -3.85 -4.41 10.57
N TYR A 186 -5.14 -4.64 10.82
CA TYR A 186 -5.62 -4.96 12.18
C TYR A 186 -5.89 -6.43 12.44
N LEU A 187 -6.04 -7.26 11.42
CA LEU A 187 -6.35 -8.68 11.59
C LEU A 187 -5.17 -9.62 11.34
N LEU A 188 -4.23 -9.26 10.45
CA LEU A 188 -3.08 -10.10 10.12
C LEU A 188 -1.77 -9.62 10.76
N GLU A 189 -1.51 -8.34 10.72
CA GLU A 189 -0.21 -7.77 11.04
C GLU A 189 -0.08 -7.34 12.52
N ARG A 190 -0.59 -8.19 13.42
CA ARG A 190 -0.51 -7.96 14.88
C ARG A 190 0.79 -8.44 15.47
#